data_aea147c4b90a9c5e41bf4e79a1361200
#
_entry.id   aea147c4b90a9c5e41bf4e79a1361200
#
_cell.length_a   1.000
_cell.length_b   1.000
_cell.length_c   1.000
_cell.angle_alpha   90.00
_cell.angle_beta   90.00
_cell.angle_gamma   90.00
#
_symmetry.space_group_name_H-M   'P 1'
#
loop_
_entity.id
_entity.type
_entity.pdbx_description
1 polymer ?
#
loop_
_entity_poly.entity_id
_entity_poly.type
_entity_poly.pdbx_seq_one_letter_code
_entity_poly.pdbx_strand_id
1 'polypeptide(L)'
;MKRVFVSFLLAMGFSFCVSAQEKEYQLVWSDEFDVEGKPSKEWSYESGFVRNEELQWYQSGNAYVKDGCLVIEGRKECFINPRYEAGSSDWRKNREYIHYTSSSLTTKFSQQFLYGRFEIRAKIPVASGAWPAIWLQGNKWEWPNNGEIDIMEYYIKEGQPSILANACWGSQERWKGIWDSAVIPFTHFTEKDPHWAEKFHIWRMDWDKGFIRIYLDDELLNEIDLSKTQNQGCEGNTENPFANDVVGFKHYLLLNLAIGSNGGEPDDSQFPLRFYVDYVRVYQYR
;
A
#
# COMPACT_ATOMS: atom_id res chain seq x y z
N MET A 1 33.82 -69.75 46.07
CA MET A 1 33.39 -68.30 45.97
C MET A 1 33.53 -67.86 44.52
N LYS A 2 32.37 -67.79 43.81
CA LYS A 2 32.33 -67.31 42.42
C LYS A 2 31.97 -65.82 42.45
N ARG A 3 32.85 -64.97 41.90
CA ARG A 3 32.59 -63.53 41.73
C ARG A 3 31.84 -63.30 40.42
N VAL A 4 30.63 -62.71 40.50
CA VAL A 4 29.82 -62.26 39.35
C VAL A 4 30.21 -60.83 39.07
N PHE A 5 30.70 -60.51 37.85
CA PHE A 5 30.88 -59.15 37.36
C PHE A 5 29.62 -58.73 36.65
N VAL A 6 28.99 -57.69 37.15
CA VAL A 6 27.89 -57.01 36.46
C VAL A 6 28.46 -55.81 35.72
N SER A 7 28.44 -55.87 34.36
CA SER A 7 28.79 -54.73 33.50
C SER A 7 27.58 -53.83 33.29
N PHE A 8 27.66 -52.59 33.74
CA PHE A 8 26.72 -51.52 33.39
C PHE A 8 27.08 -50.92 32.04
N LEU A 9 26.25 -51.13 31.04
CA LEU A 9 26.29 -50.35 29.79
C LEU A 9 25.59 -49.02 29.99
N LEU A 10 26.33 -47.90 29.94
CA LEU A 10 25.80 -46.54 29.90
C LEU A 10 25.44 -46.21 28.43
N ALA A 11 24.14 -46.16 28.11
CA ALA A 11 23.68 -45.69 26.83
C ALA A 11 23.66 -44.14 26.84
N MET A 12 24.63 -43.51 26.18
CA MET A 12 24.60 -42.07 25.90
C MET A 12 23.56 -41.76 24.80
N GLY A 13 22.41 -41.27 25.20
CA GLY A 13 21.43 -40.72 24.26
C GLY A 13 21.92 -39.37 23.71
N PHE A 14 22.31 -39.31 22.43
CA PHE A 14 22.49 -38.06 21.73
C PHE A 14 21.15 -37.46 21.37
N SER A 15 20.70 -36.45 22.14
CA SER A 15 19.59 -35.59 21.72
C SER A 15 20.07 -34.69 20.58
N PHE A 16 19.65 -34.97 19.37
CA PHE A 16 19.76 -34.02 18.27
C PHE A 16 18.73 -32.92 18.51
N CYS A 17 19.16 -31.77 19.06
CA CYS A 17 18.41 -30.53 18.93
C CYS A 17 18.43 -30.12 17.46
N VAL A 18 17.35 -30.41 16.73
CA VAL A 18 17.09 -29.76 15.44
C VAL A 18 16.72 -28.31 15.79
N SER A 19 17.70 -27.42 15.73
CA SER A 19 17.43 -25.99 15.72
C SER A 19 16.64 -25.70 14.46
N ALA A 20 15.33 -25.43 14.61
CA ALA A 20 14.57 -24.80 13.55
C ALA A 20 15.25 -23.45 13.29
N GLN A 21 15.88 -23.31 12.13
CA GLN A 21 16.47 -22.05 11.70
C GLN A 21 15.30 -21.08 11.59
N GLU A 22 15.22 -20.11 12.50
CA GLU A 22 14.22 -19.04 12.39
C GLU A 22 14.43 -18.37 11.04
N LYS A 23 13.38 -18.36 10.22
CA LYS A 23 13.40 -17.68 8.92
C LYS A 23 13.55 -16.19 9.19
N GLU A 24 14.70 -15.64 8.81
CA GLU A 24 14.99 -14.23 8.99
C GLU A 24 14.57 -13.43 7.76
N TYR A 25 13.96 -12.28 7.96
CA TYR A 25 13.67 -11.32 6.91
C TYR A 25 14.97 -10.73 6.35
N GLN A 26 15.14 -10.81 5.04
CA GLN A 26 16.26 -10.20 4.32
C GLN A 26 15.74 -9.10 3.41
N LEU A 27 16.40 -7.94 3.41
CA LEU A 27 16.09 -6.84 2.50
C LEU A 27 16.33 -7.31 1.06
N VAL A 28 15.27 -7.26 0.24
CA VAL A 28 15.32 -7.67 -1.17
C VAL A 28 15.22 -6.49 -2.13
N TRP A 29 14.65 -5.38 -1.68
CA TRP A 29 14.56 -4.13 -2.42
C TRP A 29 14.34 -2.95 -1.48
N SER A 30 14.91 -1.78 -1.82
CA SER A 30 14.58 -0.52 -1.17
C SER A 30 14.78 0.66 -2.12
N ASP A 31 14.09 1.77 -1.82
CA ASP A 31 14.42 3.11 -2.29
C ASP A 31 14.48 4.03 -1.06
N GLU A 32 15.67 4.56 -0.80
CA GLU A 32 15.96 5.44 0.34
C GLU A 32 15.85 6.92 -0.04
N PHE A 33 15.52 7.22 -1.29
CA PHE A 33 15.38 8.57 -1.85
C PHE A 33 16.57 9.52 -1.61
N ASP A 34 17.78 8.96 -1.65
CA ASP A 34 19.03 9.70 -1.35
C ASP A 34 19.48 10.64 -2.49
N VAL A 35 18.93 10.49 -3.70
CA VAL A 35 19.37 11.24 -4.90
C VAL A 35 18.36 12.32 -5.23
N GLU A 36 18.77 13.56 -5.01
CA GLU A 36 17.96 14.77 -5.30
C GLU A 36 17.43 14.83 -6.75
N GLY A 37 16.24 15.37 -6.91
CA GLY A 37 15.62 15.64 -8.19
C GLY A 37 14.52 14.64 -8.56
N LYS A 38 14.67 13.90 -9.66
CA LYS A 38 13.65 12.94 -10.08
C LYS A 38 13.79 11.62 -9.29
N PRO A 39 12.68 11.02 -8.86
CA PRO A 39 12.68 9.65 -8.37
C PRO A 39 13.38 8.67 -9.33
N SER A 40 13.91 7.59 -8.80
CA SER A 40 14.64 6.60 -9.58
C SER A 40 13.79 6.04 -10.74
N LYS A 41 14.44 5.51 -11.77
CA LYS A 41 13.74 4.91 -12.94
C LYS A 41 12.93 3.66 -12.62
N GLU A 42 13.00 3.18 -11.40
CA GLU A 42 12.16 2.07 -10.94
C GLU A 42 10.71 2.51 -10.70
N TRP A 43 10.48 3.81 -10.52
CA TRP A 43 9.16 4.38 -10.45
C TRP A 43 8.68 4.83 -11.82
N SER A 44 7.52 4.35 -12.23
CA SER A 44 6.73 4.86 -13.33
C SER A 44 5.55 5.67 -12.82
N TYR A 45 4.85 6.38 -13.70
CA TYR A 45 3.81 7.33 -13.29
C TYR A 45 2.50 7.04 -13.99
N GLU A 46 1.41 7.19 -13.25
CA GLU A 46 0.09 7.33 -13.86
C GLU A 46 -0.06 8.77 -14.42
N SER A 47 -0.89 8.95 -15.42
CA SER A 47 -1.09 10.24 -16.07
C SER A 47 -2.55 10.52 -16.39
N GLY A 48 -3.00 11.70 -16.05
CA GLY A 48 -4.36 12.16 -16.31
C GLY A 48 -5.33 11.97 -15.15
N PHE A 49 -6.61 12.08 -15.41
CA PHE A 49 -7.66 11.63 -14.51
C PHE A 49 -7.73 10.10 -14.60
N VAL A 50 -7.57 9.38 -13.49
CA VAL A 50 -7.37 7.91 -13.53
C VAL A 50 -8.57 7.16 -12.96
N ARG A 51 -9.00 7.44 -11.71
CA ARG A 51 -10.03 6.65 -11.00
C ARG A 51 -10.90 7.55 -10.12
N ASN A 52 -11.99 6.98 -9.60
CA ASN A 52 -12.83 7.50 -8.50
C ASN A 52 -13.38 8.93 -8.69
N GLU A 53 -13.43 9.44 -9.92
CA GLU A 53 -13.80 10.82 -10.22
C GLU A 53 -13.02 11.88 -9.42
N GLU A 54 -11.79 11.52 -9.01
CA GLU A 54 -10.87 12.39 -8.29
C GLU A 54 -10.64 13.71 -9.05
N LEU A 55 -10.23 14.75 -8.33
CA LEU A 55 -10.13 16.09 -8.89
C LEU A 55 -8.78 16.39 -9.53
N GLN A 56 -7.72 15.69 -9.13
CA GLN A 56 -6.38 15.93 -9.64
C GLN A 56 -6.14 15.28 -11.00
N TRP A 57 -5.32 15.93 -11.79
CA TRP A 57 -4.62 15.36 -12.91
C TRP A 57 -3.26 14.84 -12.44
N TYR A 58 -3.01 13.54 -12.59
CA TYR A 58 -1.71 12.97 -12.26
C TYR A 58 -0.68 13.29 -13.33
N GLN A 59 0.51 13.70 -12.90
CA GLN A 59 1.67 13.96 -13.75
C GLN A 59 2.98 13.80 -12.98
N SER A 60 4.06 13.46 -13.69
CA SER A 60 5.37 13.21 -13.07
C SER A 60 6.02 14.44 -12.43
N GLY A 61 5.68 15.64 -12.89
CA GLY A 61 6.23 16.90 -12.35
C GLY A 61 5.81 17.23 -10.91
N ASN A 62 4.87 16.48 -10.36
CA ASN A 62 4.42 16.63 -8.98
C ASN A 62 5.10 15.65 -8.01
N ALA A 63 6.08 14.87 -8.47
CA ALA A 63 6.90 14.01 -7.63
C ALA A 63 8.39 14.31 -7.83
N TYR A 64 9.09 14.53 -6.72
CA TYR A 64 10.52 14.83 -6.72
C TYR A 64 11.16 14.38 -5.41
N VAL A 65 12.47 14.13 -5.44
CA VAL A 65 13.26 13.83 -4.24
C VAL A 65 13.90 15.13 -3.76
N LYS A 66 13.72 15.42 -2.49
CA LYS A 66 14.29 16.58 -1.82
C LYS A 66 14.54 16.31 -0.35
N ASP A 67 15.71 16.75 0.14
CA ASP A 67 16.12 16.61 1.55
C ASP A 67 16.02 15.15 2.05
N GLY A 68 16.40 14.17 1.20
CA GLY A 68 16.36 12.75 1.51
C GLY A 68 14.95 12.14 1.56
N CYS A 69 13.96 12.77 0.93
CA CYS A 69 12.59 12.24 0.89
C CYS A 69 12.01 12.35 -0.52
N LEU A 70 11.23 11.36 -0.94
CA LEU A 70 10.25 11.54 -2.01
C LEU A 70 9.16 12.49 -1.51
N VAL A 71 8.89 13.53 -2.29
CA VAL A 71 7.77 14.45 -2.08
C VAL A 71 6.77 14.27 -3.22
N ILE A 72 5.54 13.90 -2.87
CA ILE A 72 4.39 13.94 -3.78
C ILE A 72 3.60 15.20 -3.44
N GLU A 73 3.53 16.14 -4.40
CA GLU A 73 2.94 17.45 -4.17
C GLU A 73 1.63 17.61 -4.91
N GLY A 74 0.55 17.76 -4.16
CA GLY A 74 -0.75 18.20 -4.66
C GLY A 74 -0.76 19.71 -4.81
N ARG A 75 -1.04 20.23 -6.01
CA ARG A 75 -1.05 21.66 -6.32
C ARG A 75 -2.42 22.10 -6.79
N LYS A 76 -2.79 23.31 -6.40
CA LYS A 76 -3.89 24.04 -7.04
C LYS A 76 -3.31 24.76 -8.27
N GLU A 77 -3.75 24.38 -9.44
CA GLU A 77 -3.31 24.89 -10.72
C GLU A 77 -4.51 24.99 -11.67
N CYS A 78 -4.36 25.68 -12.78
CA CYS A 78 -5.44 25.76 -13.77
C CYS A 78 -4.87 25.58 -15.18
N PHE A 79 -5.22 24.45 -15.81
CA PHE A 79 -4.84 24.11 -17.19
C PHE A 79 -6.06 23.67 -18.00
N ILE A 80 -5.99 23.81 -19.33
CA ILE A 80 -6.95 23.17 -20.22
C ILE A 80 -6.68 21.65 -20.21
N ASN A 81 -7.73 20.86 -20.03
CA ASN A 81 -7.62 19.41 -20.15
C ASN A 81 -7.32 19.01 -21.60
N PRO A 82 -6.15 18.43 -21.91
CA PRO A 82 -5.80 18.04 -23.27
C PRO A 82 -6.66 16.93 -23.84
N ARG A 83 -7.47 16.28 -23.00
CA ARG A 83 -8.41 15.23 -23.39
C ARG A 83 -9.87 15.70 -23.36
N TYR A 84 -10.12 17.01 -23.27
CA TYR A 84 -11.47 17.56 -23.20
C TYR A 84 -12.27 17.27 -24.49
N GLU A 85 -13.47 16.74 -24.31
CA GLU A 85 -14.44 16.49 -25.37
C GLU A 85 -15.79 17.02 -24.89
N ALA A 86 -16.27 18.10 -25.51
CA ALA A 86 -17.54 18.70 -25.14
C ALA A 86 -18.70 17.72 -25.30
N GLY A 87 -19.51 17.55 -24.25
CA GLY A 87 -20.65 16.60 -24.23
C GLY A 87 -20.26 15.14 -24.02
N SER A 88 -18.99 14.82 -23.71
CA SER A 88 -18.58 13.46 -23.37
C SER A 88 -19.23 12.96 -22.10
N SER A 89 -19.68 11.72 -22.10
CA SER A 89 -20.14 11.02 -20.88
C SER A 89 -18.97 10.47 -20.03
N ASP A 90 -17.75 10.44 -20.57
CA ASP A 90 -16.55 10.08 -19.80
C ASP A 90 -16.13 11.26 -18.93
N TRP A 91 -16.22 11.08 -17.61
CA TRP A 91 -15.84 12.11 -16.63
C TRP A 91 -14.39 12.59 -16.76
N ARG A 92 -13.49 11.79 -17.35
CA ARG A 92 -12.10 12.15 -17.61
C ARG A 92 -11.96 13.16 -18.76
N LYS A 93 -12.99 13.27 -19.59
CA LYS A 93 -13.01 14.07 -20.81
C LYS A 93 -14.00 15.23 -20.76
N ASN A 94 -15.03 15.18 -19.91
CA ASN A 94 -16.06 16.20 -19.83
C ASN A 94 -15.64 17.45 -19.03
N ARG A 95 -14.52 17.37 -18.30
CA ARG A 95 -13.94 18.49 -17.54
C ARG A 95 -13.07 19.31 -18.46
N GLU A 96 -13.46 20.53 -18.77
CA GLU A 96 -12.70 21.42 -19.65
C GLU A 96 -11.36 21.86 -19.03
N TYR A 97 -11.37 22.09 -17.70
CA TYR A 97 -10.18 22.53 -16.96
C TYR A 97 -9.75 21.49 -15.92
N ILE A 98 -8.43 21.47 -15.71
CA ILE A 98 -7.76 20.79 -14.61
C ILE A 98 -7.51 21.83 -13.52
N HIS A 99 -8.09 21.65 -12.33
CA HIS A 99 -7.94 22.59 -11.22
C HIS A 99 -6.93 22.15 -10.17
N TYR A 100 -6.56 20.89 -10.19
CA TYR A 100 -5.57 20.31 -9.27
C TYR A 100 -4.66 19.36 -10.03
N THR A 101 -3.39 19.36 -9.65
CA THR A 101 -2.40 18.38 -10.12
C THR A 101 -1.81 17.64 -8.94
N SER A 102 -1.36 16.41 -9.17
CA SER A 102 -0.67 15.59 -8.19
C SER A 102 0.17 14.52 -8.89
N SER A 103 0.71 13.57 -8.15
CA SER A 103 1.42 12.42 -8.73
C SER A 103 0.95 11.11 -8.13
N SER A 104 1.04 10.07 -8.96
CA SER A 104 0.90 8.67 -8.59
C SER A 104 2.08 7.91 -9.18
N LEU A 105 2.91 7.34 -8.30
CA LEU A 105 4.07 6.55 -8.66
C LEU A 105 3.77 5.07 -8.49
N THR A 106 4.35 4.23 -9.34
CA THR A 106 4.15 2.78 -9.25
C THR A 106 5.42 2.01 -9.64
N THR A 107 5.64 0.87 -9.00
CA THR A 107 6.71 -0.07 -9.33
C THR A 107 6.27 -1.12 -10.36
N LYS A 108 5.11 -0.97 -11.00
CA LYS A 108 4.46 -1.96 -11.88
C LYS A 108 5.38 -2.59 -12.93
N PHE A 109 6.33 -1.81 -13.47
CA PHE A 109 7.20 -2.24 -14.57
C PHE A 109 8.62 -2.56 -14.12
N SER A 110 8.92 -2.48 -12.82
CA SER A 110 10.26 -2.69 -12.26
C SER A 110 10.26 -3.73 -11.14
N GLN A 111 9.54 -3.47 -10.05
CA GLN A 111 9.56 -4.29 -8.84
C GLN A 111 8.16 -4.79 -8.49
N GLN A 112 8.04 -6.11 -8.37
CA GLN A 112 6.80 -6.77 -8.02
C GLN A 112 7.09 -7.91 -7.05
N PHE A 113 6.23 -8.09 -6.06
CA PHE A 113 6.46 -8.97 -4.93
C PHE A 113 5.28 -9.93 -4.72
N LEU A 114 5.58 -11.11 -4.21
CA LEU A 114 4.62 -12.02 -3.61
C LEU A 114 5.14 -12.35 -2.22
N TYR A 115 4.36 -12.00 -1.21
CA TYR A 115 4.71 -12.07 0.20
C TYR A 115 5.89 -11.17 0.62
N GLY A 116 6.07 -11.00 1.90
CA GLY A 116 7.16 -10.26 2.51
C GLY A 116 6.69 -9.22 3.52
N ARG A 117 7.66 -8.55 4.12
CA ARG A 117 7.43 -7.35 4.92
C ARG A 117 7.67 -6.12 4.05
N PHE A 118 6.70 -5.25 4.01
CA PHE A 118 6.79 -3.92 3.41
C PHE A 118 6.85 -2.90 4.54
N GLU A 119 7.83 -2.04 4.51
CA GLU A 119 8.01 -0.99 5.51
C GLU A 119 8.25 0.34 4.80
N ILE A 120 7.35 1.27 5.04
CA ILE A 120 7.38 2.60 4.44
C ILE A 120 7.37 3.62 5.56
N ARG A 121 8.40 4.47 5.63
CA ARG A 121 8.42 5.60 6.57
C ARG A 121 7.94 6.84 5.87
N ALA A 122 6.80 7.36 6.31
CA ALA A 122 6.14 8.44 5.61
C ALA A 122 5.41 9.40 6.55
N LYS A 123 5.26 10.66 6.09
CA LYS A 123 4.43 11.69 6.70
C LYS A 123 3.37 12.13 5.70
N ILE A 124 2.11 11.96 6.09
CA ILE A 124 0.96 12.22 5.22
C ILE A 124 0.36 13.61 5.43
N PRO A 125 -0.21 14.24 4.40
CA PRO A 125 -1.06 15.42 4.57
C PRO A 125 -2.43 14.99 5.12
N VAL A 126 -2.93 15.73 6.11
CA VAL A 126 -4.22 15.48 6.76
C VAL A 126 -5.21 16.65 6.54
N ALA A 127 -5.04 17.33 5.43
CA ALA A 127 -5.88 18.46 5.03
C ALA A 127 -7.22 18.02 4.44
N SER A 128 -8.21 18.90 4.45
CA SER A 128 -9.47 18.68 3.72
C SER A 128 -9.19 18.54 2.21
N GLY A 129 -9.76 17.53 1.60
CA GLY A 129 -9.53 17.17 0.21
C GLY A 129 -8.31 16.25 -0.03
N ALA A 130 -7.47 16.01 0.97
CA ALA A 130 -6.33 15.12 0.83
C ALA A 130 -6.75 13.64 0.93
N TRP A 131 -6.22 12.82 0.02
CA TRP A 131 -6.36 11.37 0.03
C TRP A 131 -5.02 10.71 -0.36
N PRO A 132 -4.03 10.72 0.54
CA PRO A 132 -2.79 9.98 0.34
C PRO A 132 -3.03 8.48 0.48
N ALA A 133 -2.29 7.68 -0.30
CA ALA A 133 -2.35 6.22 -0.23
C ALA A 133 -0.98 5.55 -0.44
N ILE A 134 -0.77 4.47 0.31
CA ILE A 134 0.31 3.48 0.17
C ILE A 134 -0.38 2.14 -0.02
N TRP A 135 -0.31 1.58 -1.23
CA TRP A 135 -1.12 0.42 -1.56
C TRP A 135 -0.48 -0.47 -2.62
N LEU A 136 -1.00 -1.67 -2.78
CA LEU A 136 -0.53 -2.64 -3.75
C LEU A 136 -1.69 -3.16 -4.60
N GLN A 137 -1.36 -3.54 -5.84
CA GLN A 137 -2.29 -4.15 -6.77
C GLN A 137 -1.64 -5.30 -7.53
N GLY A 138 -2.40 -6.36 -7.78
CA GLY A 138 -1.93 -7.51 -8.52
C GLY A 138 -1.71 -7.21 -10.01
N ASN A 139 -0.71 -7.88 -10.59
CA ASN A 139 -0.26 -7.67 -11.97
C ASN A 139 -1.05 -8.47 -13.02
N LYS A 140 -1.95 -9.35 -12.60
CA LYS A 140 -2.82 -10.14 -13.46
C LYS A 140 -4.27 -9.92 -13.07
N TRP A 141 -5.15 -10.18 -13.99
CA TRP A 141 -6.59 -9.99 -13.88
C TRP A 141 -7.02 -8.53 -13.78
N GLU A 142 -8.28 -8.32 -13.96
CA GLU A 142 -8.93 -7.02 -13.81
C GLU A 142 -9.31 -6.79 -12.34
N TRP A 143 -9.28 -5.55 -11.93
CA TRP A 143 -9.77 -5.18 -10.60
C TRP A 143 -11.27 -5.53 -10.46
N PRO A 144 -11.70 -6.06 -9.30
CA PRO A 144 -10.96 -6.35 -8.08
C PRO A 144 -10.38 -7.78 -7.98
N ASN A 145 -10.51 -8.60 -9.04
CA ASN A 145 -10.00 -9.97 -9.04
C ASN A 145 -8.48 -10.07 -8.91
N ASN A 146 -7.77 -9.01 -9.26
CA ASN A 146 -6.31 -8.92 -9.12
C ASN A 146 -5.84 -8.73 -7.67
N GLY A 147 -6.76 -8.40 -6.76
CA GLY A 147 -6.45 -8.08 -5.37
C GLY A 147 -5.82 -6.70 -5.18
N GLU A 148 -6.30 -6.00 -4.17
CA GLU A 148 -5.79 -4.71 -3.72
C GLU A 148 -5.48 -4.80 -2.23
N ILE A 149 -4.35 -4.24 -1.79
CA ILE A 149 -3.97 -4.16 -0.38
C ILE A 149 -3.62 -2.71 -0.08
N ASP A 150 -4.39 -2.08 0.80
CA ASP A 150 -4.15 -0.72 1.23
C ASP A 150 -3.41 -0.75 2.57
N ILE A 151 -2.08 -0.55 2.51
CA ILE A 151 -1.26 -0.46 3.72
C ILE A 151 -1.64 0.79 4.50
N MET A 152 -1.97 1.86 3.80
CA MET A 152 -2.42 3.12 4.37
C MET A 152 -3.28 3.87 3.37
N GLU A 153 -4.45 4.30 3.81
CA GLU A 153 -5.19 5.40 3.21
C GLU A 153 -5.61 6.39 4.31
N TYR A 154 -5.66 7.66 3.97
CA TYR A 154 -6.29 8.69 4.80
C TYR A 154 -7.35 9.39 3.99
N TYR A 155 -8.58 9.37 4.47
CA TYR A 155 -9.70 10.11 3.87
C TYR A 155 -10.89 10.28 4.84
N ILE A 156 -11.95 10.93 4.37
CA ILE A 156 -13.17 11.16 5.16
C ILE A 156 -14.09 9.94 5.04
N LYS A 157 -14.20 9.15 6.11
CA LYS A 157 -15.12 8.02 6.18
C LYS A 157 -16.28 8.36 7.11
N GLU A 158 -17.52 8.26 6.60
CA GLU A 158 -18.74 8.59 7.38
C GLU A 158 -18.67 9.95 8.06
N GLY A 159 -18.10 10.95 7.37
CA GLY A 159 -17.97 12.32 7.86
C GLY A 159 -16.78 12.55 8.82
N GLN A 160 -15.94 11.54 9.05
CA GLN A 160 -14.78 11.66 9.94
C GLN A 160 -13.46 11.37 9.20
N PRO A 161 -12.42 12.21 9.40
CA PRO A 161 -11.07 11.87 8.99
C PRO A 161 -10.66 10.55 9.61
N SER A 162 -10.15 9.62 8.80
CA SER A 162 -9.82 8.27 9.25
C SER A 162 -8.57 7.74 8.55
N ILE A 163 -7.82 6.89 9.23
CA ILE A 163 -6.82 6.01 8.64
C ILE A 163 -7.50 4.69 8.33
N LEU A 164 -7.23 4.16 7.14
CA LEU A 164 -7.77 2.90 6.68
C LEU A 164 -6.64 1.94 6.31
N ALA A 165 -6.87 0.66 6.62
CA ALA A 165 -6.00 -0.45 6.29
C ALA A 165 -6.87 -1.61 5.78
N ASN A 166 -6.79 -1.92 4.48
CA ASN A 166 -7.79 -2.73 3.82
C ASN A 166 -7.17 -3.82 2.94
N ALA A 167 -8.00 -4.82 2.58
CA ALA A 167 -7.79 -5.62 1.38
C ALA A 167 -9.10 -5.79 0.62
N CYS A 168 -8.99 -5.88 -0.71
CA CYS A 168 -10.13 -6.04 -1.61
C CYS A 168 -9.88 -7.15 -2.61
N TRP A 169 -10.89 -7.99 -2.84
CA TRP A 169 -10.86 -9.07 -3.82
C TRP A 169 -12.20 -9.19 -4.58
N GLY A 170 -12.25 -10.06 -5.59
CA GLY A 170 -13.37 -10.16 -6.50
C GLY A 170 -14.63 -10.78 -5.90
N SER A 171 -15.78 -10.11 -6.07
CA SER A 171 -17.11 -10.66 -5.84
C SER A 171 -17.59 -11.47 -7.04
N GLN A 172 -18.88 -11.85 -7.07
CA GLN A 172 -19.53 -12.43 -8.23
C GLN A 172 -19.86 -11.40 -9.34
N GLU A 173 -19.88 -10.11 -8.96
CA GLU A 173 -20.24 -9.03 -9.87
C GLU A 173 -18.97 -8.31 -10.35
N ARG A 174 -18.88 -8.06 -11.66
CA ARG A 174 -17.76 -7.29 -12.24
C ARG A 174 -17.69 -5.89 -11.64
N TRP A 175 -16.48 -5.41 -11.34
CA TRP A 175 -16.20 -4.09 -10.72
C TRP A 175 -16.73 -3.93 -9.29
N LYS A 176 -17.15 -5.00 -8.65
CA LYS A 176 -17.61 -4.99 -7.27
C LYS A 176 -16.68 -5.81 -6.40
N GLY A 177 -15.96 -5.11 -5.49
CA GLY A 177 -15.04 -5.73 -4.55
C GLY A 177 -15.72 -6.22 -3.28
N ILE A 178 -15.13 -7.25 -2.69
CA ILE A 178 -15.36 -7.64 -1.30
C ILE A 178 -14.21 -7.04 -0.50
N TRP A 179 -14.52 -6.37 0.59
CA TRP A 179 -13.57 -5.65 1.40
C TRP A 179 -13.44 -6.24 2.80
N ASP A 180 -12.21 -6.40 3.26
CA ASP A 180 -11.86 -6.48 4.68
C ASP A 180 -11.21 -5.15 5.05
N SER A 181 -11.84 -4.38 5.94
CA SER A 181 -11.45 -2.98 6.19
C SER A 181 -11.37 -2.69 7.68
N ALA A 182 -10.24 -2.15 8.11
CA ALA A 182 -10.12 -1.46 9.38
C ALA A 182 -10.21 0.06 9.13
N VAL A 183 -11.13 0.72 9.82
CA VAL A 183 -11.34 2.17 9.77
C VAL A 183 -11.07 2.74 11.14
N ILE A 184 -9.99 3.48 11.29
CA ILE A 184 -9.55 4.05 12.56
C ILE A 184 -9.74 5.57 12.51
N PRO A 185 -10.63 6.16 13.32
CA PRO A 185 -10.79 7.60 13.40
C PRO A 185 -9.44 8.29 13.68
N PHE A 186 -9.15 9.35 12.94
CA PHE A 186 -7.86 10.04 13.07
C PHE A 186 -7.61 10.60 14.48
N THR A 187 -8.68 10.87 15.23
CA THR A 187 -8.63 11.27 16.64
C THR A 187 -7.93 10.24 17.53
N HIS A 188 -8.00 8.93 17.18
CA HIS A 188 -7.29 7.88 17.91
C HIS A 188 -5.78 8.16 18.04
N PHE A 189 -5.20 8.77 17.02
CA PHE A 189 -3.78 9.12 16.98
C PHE A 189 -3.51 10.49 17.57
N THR A 190 -4.34 11.50 17.25
CA THR A 190 -4.13 12.88 17.70
C THR A 190 -4.46 13.10 19.18
N GLU A 191 -5.28 12.27 19.80
CA GLU A 191 -5.49 12.28 21.25
C GLU A 191 -4.26 11.78 22.02
N LYS A 192 -3.50 10.85 21.43
CA LYS A 192 -2.22 10.37 21.99
C LYS A 192 -1.08 11.36 21.73
N ASP A 193 -1.08 12.00 20.57
CA ASP A 193 -0.06 12.95 20.13
C ASP A 193 -0.66 14.05 19.24
N PRO A 194 -0.93 15.25 19.78
CA PRO A 194 -1.49 16.37 18.99
C PRO A 194 -0.64 16.79 17.79
N HIS A 195 0.66 16.46 17.78
CA HIS A 195 1.61 16.72 16.70
C HIS A 195 1.83 15.52 15.78
N TRP A 196 0.95 14.51 15.81
CA TRP A 196 1.09 13.28 15.06
C TRP A 196 1.30 13.56 13.56
N ALA A 197 0.46 14.40 12.96
CA ALA A 197 0.51 14.71 11.52
C ALA A 197 1.79 15.42 11.06
N GLU A 198 2.57 15.98 11.99
CA GLU A 198 3.84 16.67 11.71
C GLU A 198 5.03 15.69 11.65
N LYS A 199 4.84 14.44 12.05
CA LYS A 199 5.88 13.42 12.20
C LYS A 199 5.86 12.39 11.07
N PHE A 200 6.99 11.72 10.90
CA PHE A 200 7.07 10.51 10.09
C PHE A 200 6.66 9.30 10.92
N HIS A 201 5.87 8.43 10.33
CA HIS A 201 5.37 7.19 10.90
C HIS A 201 5.80 6.01 10.06
N ILE A 202 5.88 4.82 10.66
CA ILE A 202 6.20 3.57 9.96
C ILE A 202 4.91 2.85 9.61
N TRP A 203 4.62 2.77 8.33
CA TRP A 203 3.53 2.00 7.75
C TRP A 203 4.08 0.65 7.34
N ARG A 204 3.63 -0.42 7.98
CA ARG A 204 4.16 -1.76 7.75
C ARG A 204 3.07 -2.75 7.39
N MET A 205 3.38 -3.62 6.44
CA MET A 205 2.60 -4.80 6.13
C MET A 205 3.48 -6.04 6.24
N ASP A 206 3.05 -7.02 7.00
CA ASP A 206 3.61 -8.37 7.04
C ASP A 206 2.64 -9.29 6.28
N TRP A 207 3.09 -9.84 5.16
CA TRP A 207 2.28 -10.67 4.29
C TRP A 207 2.93 -12.05 4.09
N ASP A 208 2.23 -13.09 4.50
CA ASP A 208 2.61 -14.49 4.30
C ASP A 208 1.47 -15.28 3.61
N LYS A 209 1.59 -16.61 3.54
CA LYS A 209 0.56 -17.46 2.91
C LYS A 209 -0.76 -17.52 3.65
N GLY A 210 -0.80 -17.16 4.92
CA GLY A 210 -1.98 -17.27 5.78
C GLY A 210 -2.64 -15.94 6.07
N PHE A 211 -1.86 -14.88 6.17
CA PHE A 211 -2.33 -13.59 6.68
C PHE A 211 -1.65 -12.41 5.99
N ILE A 212 -2.39 -11.31 5.91
CA ILE A 212 -1.86 -9.96 5.75
C ILE A 212 -2.12 -9.24 7.07
N ARG A 213 -1.05 -8.70 7.67
CA ARG A 213 -1.11 -7.88 8.89
C ARG A 213 -0.58 -6.50 8.60
N ILE A 214 -1.40 -5.49 8.88
CA ILE A 214 -1.07 -4.09 8.60
C ILE A 214 -0.90 -3.35 9.92
N TYR A 215 0.18 -2.59 10.02
CA TYR A 215 0.58 -1.90 11.24
C TYR A 215 0.90 -0.43 10.96
N LEU A 216 0.70 0.39 11.97
CA LEU A 216 1.20 1.76 12.07
C LEU A 216 1.99 1.90 13.37
N ASP A 217 3.29 2.23 13.28
CA ASP A 217 4.20 2.36 14.44
C ASP A 217 4.08 1.18 15.42
N ASP A 218 4.07 -0.06 14.89
CA ASP A 218 3.88 -1.33 15.62
C ASP A 218 2.46 -1.57 16.20
N GLU A 219 1.52 -0.63 16.11
CA GLU A 219 0.12 -0.88 16.41
C GLU A 219 -0.53 -1.67 15.26
N LEU A 220 -1.07 -2.87 15.54
CA LEU A 220 -1.80 -3.67 14.56
C LEU A 220 -3.12 -2.98 14.22
N LEU A 221 -3.28 -2.57 12.97
CA LEU A 221 -4.50 -1.94 12.47
C LEU A 221 -5.49 -2.98 11.90
N ASN A 222 -4.99 -3.93 11.11
CA ASN A 222 -5.82 -4.99 10.50
C ASN A 222 -5.05 -6.31 10.39
N GLU A 223 -5.75 -7.44 10.63
CA GLU A 223 -5.28 -8.79 10.35
C GLU A 223 -6.28 -9.49 9.44
N ILE A 224 -5.89 -9.75 8.21
CA ILE A 224 -6.73 -10.30 7.15
C ILE A 224 -6.38 -11.79 6.97
N ASP A 225 -7.34 -12.66 7.22
CA ASP A 225 -7.23 -14.12 7.08
C ASP A 225 -7.38 -14.51 5.59
N LEU A 226 -6.29 -14.91 4.95
CA LEU A 226 -6.25 -15.21 3.53
C LEU A 226 -7.02 -16.49 3.14
N SER A 227 -7.43 -17.32 4.09
CA SER A 227 -8.36 -18.42 3.80
C SER A 227 -9.75 -17.94 3.39
N LYS A 228 -10.08 -16.66 3.59
CA LYS A 228 -11.38 -16.05 3.34
C LYS A 228 -11.39 -15.10 2.13
N THR A 229 -10.25 -14.89 1.48
CA THR A 229 -10.08 -13.86 0.43
C THR A 229 -10.13 -14.41 -1.01
N GLN A 230 -10.77 -15.55 -1.21
CA GLN A 230 -10.93 -16.15 -2.52
C GLN A 230 -11.92 -15.35 -3.39
N ASN A 231 -11.56 -15.08 -4.64
CA ASN A 231 -12.46 -14.49 -5.63
C ASN A 231 -13.70 -15.36 -5.83
N GLN A 232 -14.87 -14.74 -5.99
CA GLN A 232 -16.17 -15.45 -5.99
C GLN A 232 -16.67 -15.85 -7.38
N GLY A 233 -15.79 -15.88 -8.38
CA GLY A 233 -16.10 -16.48 -9.68
C GLY A 233 -16.58 -15.49 -10.74
N CYS A 234 -16.48 -14.19 -10.55
CA CYS A 234 -16.69 -13.24 -11.64
C CYS A 234 -15.75 -13.56 -12.82
N GLU A 235 -16.30 -13.68 -14.01
CA GLU A 235 -15.57 -14.09 -15.23
C GLU A 235 -14.81 -15.43 -15.09
N GLY A 236 -15.30 -16.32 -14.22
CA GLY A 236 -14.68 -17.62 -13.94
C GLY A 236 -13.47 -17.59 -13.02
N ASN A 237 -13.11 -16.43 -12.46
CA ASN A 237 -11.97 -16.31 -11.57
C ASN A 237 -12.36 -16.69 -10.12
N THR A 238 -11.78 -17.79 -9.64
CA THR A 238 -11.93 -18.29 -8.27
C THR A 238 -10.59 -18.35 -7.52
N GLU A 239 -9.54 -17.75 -8.08
CA GLU A 239 -8.23 -17.71 -7.45
C GLU A 239 -8.23 -16.79 -6.23
N ASN A 240 -7.36 -17.09 -5.26
CA ASN A 240 -7.09 -16.17 -4.17
C ASN A 240 -6.01 -15.18 -4.63
N PRO A 241 -6.29 -13.87 -4.73
CA PRO A 241 -5.29 -12.94 -5.25
C PRO A 241 -4.11 -12.69 -4.28
N PHE A 242 -4.23 -13.10 -3.02
CA PHE A 242 -3.19 -12.87 -2.00
C PHE A 242 -2.44 -14.14 -1.61
N ALA A 243 -2.96 -15.32 -1.93
CA ALA A 243 -2.36 -16.61 -1.60
C ALA A 243 -2.63 -17.63 -2.71
N ASN A 244 -1.81 -17.61 -3.77
CA ASN A 244 -1.94 -18.50 -4.92
C ASN A 244 -0.58 -18.96 -5.45
N ASP A 245 -0.61 -19.98 -6.30
CA ASP A 245 0.57 -20.53 -6.98
C ASP A 245 0.59 -20.17 -8.50
N VAL A 246 -0.17 -19.14 -8.90
CA VAL A 246 -0.22 -18.71 -10.32
C VAL A 246 1.13 -18.15 -10.74
N VAL A 247 1.76 -18.79 -11.71
CA VAL A 247 3.10 -18.45 -12.18
C VAL A 247 3.20 -16.99 -12.61
N GLY A 248 4.12 -16.26 -11.99
CA GLY A 248 4.37 -14.84 -12.27
C GLY A 248 3.28 -13.88 -11.78
N PHE A 249 2.33 -14.35 -10.96
CA PHE A 249 1.41 -13.44 -10.27
C PHE A 249 2.10 -12.80 -9.08
N LYS A 250 2.12 -11.49 -9.06
CA LYS A 250 2.75 -10.67 -8.02
C LYS A 250 2.01 -9.35 -7.87
N HIS A 251 2.28 -8.63 -6.80
CA HIS A 251 1.76 -7.29 -6.58
C HIS A 251 2.85 -6.24 -6.74
N TYR A 252 2.46 -5.08 -7.26
CA TYR A 252 3.30 -3.89 -7.38
C TYR A 252 2.79 -2.80 -6.44
N LEU A 253 3.71 -1.96 -5.98
CA LEU A 253 3.43 -0.87 -5.06
C LEU A 253 2.97 0.38 -5.82
N LEU A 254 2.06 1.13 -5.20
CA LEU A 254 1.65 2.48 -5.61
C LEU A 254 1.78 3.43 -4.41
N LEU A 255 2.23 4.65 -4.71
CA LEU A 255 2.28 5.79 -3.80
C LEU A 255 1.61 6.96 -4.50
N ASN A 256 0.51 7.46 -3.96
CA ASN A 256 -0.16 8.60 -4.58
C ASN A 256 -0.78 9.57 -3.56
N LEU A 257 -1.03 10.77 -4.02
CA LEU A 257 -1.84 11.75 -3.31
C LEU A 257 -3.02 12.10 -4.22
N ALA A 258 -4.18 11.51 -3.97
CA ALA A 258 -5.42 11.91 -4.60
C ALA A 258 -5.99 13.18 -3.93
N ILE A 259 -6.86 13.89 -4.63
CA ILE A 259 -7.48 15.13 -4.17
C ILE A 259 -8.98 15.06 -4.46
N GLY A 260 -9.79 15.39 -3.45
CA GLY A 260 -11.24 15.32 -3.55
C GLY A 260 -11.79 13.89 -3.44
N SER A 261 -12.99 13.63 -3.98
CA SER A 261 -13.68 12.35 -3.84
C SER A 261 -13.76 11.91 -2.36
N ASN A 262 -13.19 10.76 -1.98
CA ASN A 262 -13.17 10.32 -0.59
C ASN A 262 -12.39 11.28 0.34
N GLY A 263 -11.42 12.06 -0.16
CA GLY A 263 -10.74 13.10 0.60
C GLY A 263 -11.63 14.27 1.03
N GLY A 264 -12.84 14.36 0.50
CA GLY A 264 -13.77 15.47 0.74
C GLY A 264 -13.47 16.69 -0.13
N GLU A 265 -14.12 17.81 0.18
CA GLU A 265 -13.93 19.06 -0.54
C GLU A 265 -12.57 19.69 -0.20
N PRO A 266 -11.74 20.02 -1.20
CA PRO A 266 -10.43 20.62 -0.95
C PRO A 266 -10.55 22.03 -0.35
N ASP A 267 -9.76 22.29 0.69
CA ASP A 267 -9.51 23.65 1.18
C ASP A 267 -8.34 24.26 0.43
N ASP A 268 -8.64 25.12 -0.53
CA ASP A 268 -7.65 25.76 -1.39
C ASP A 268 -6.55 26.55 -0.66
N SER A 269 -6.83 27.01 0.58
CA SER A 269 -5.87 27.75 1.39
C SER A 269 -4.72 26.88 1.92
N GLN A 270 -4.89 25.56 1.92
CA GLN A 270 -3.91 24.60 2.44
C GLN A 270 -2.93 24.08 1.38
N PHE A 271 -3.12 24.44 0.11
CA PHE A 271 -2.21 24.04 -0.96
C PHE A 271 -0.91 24.83 -0.98
N PRO A 272 0.23 24.20 -1.33
CA PRO A 272 0.36 22.83 -1.82
C PRO A 272 0.32 21.79 -0.69
N LEU A 273 -0.40 20.68 -0.93
CA LEU A 273 -0.40 19.52 -0.05
C LEU A 273 0.86 18.68 -0.32
N ARG A 274 1.49 18.13 0.71
CA ARG A 274 2.70 17.33 0.54
C ARG A 274 2.63 16.02 1.29
N PHE A 275 2.84 14.95 0.57
CA PHE A 275 3.05 13.60 1.08
C PHE A 275 4.55 13.30 0.98
N TYR A 276 5.19 13.07 2.13
CA TYR A 276 6.63 12.81 2.22
C TYR A 276 6.86 11.32 2.50
N VAL A 277 7.75 10.70 1.73
CA VAL A 277 8.20 9.32 1.95
C VAL A 277 9.71 9.33 2.12
N ASP A 278 10.18 8.93 3.31
CA ASP A 278 11.60 8.87 3.68
C ASP A 278 12.25 7.63 3.04
N TYR A 279 11.61 6.48 3.17
CA TYR A 279 12.05 5.27 2.49
C TYR A 279 10.89 4.30 2.21
N VAL A 280 11.17 3.40 1.27
CA VAL A 280 10.40 2.17 1.02
C VAL A 280 11.36 0.99 1.09
N ARG A 281 11.05 0.00 1.93
CA ARG A 281 11.85 -1.22 2.10
C ARG A 281 10.98 -2.45 2.00
N VAL A 282 11.46 -3.45 1.26
CA VAL A 282 10.78 -4.74 1.13
C VAL A 282 11.72 -5.85 1.55
N TYR A 283 11.26 -6.68 2.46
CA TYR A 283 11.99 -7.82 3.01
C TYR A 283 11.25 -9.11 2.68
N GLN A 284 11.98 -10.17 2.41
CA GLN A 284 11.41 -11.51 2.21
C GLN A 284 12.18 -12.55 3.02
N TYR A 285 11.53 -13.66 3.34
CA TYR A 285 12.20 -14.80 3.92
C TYR A 285 13.05 -15.51 2.86
N ARG A 286 14.25 -15.85 3.23
CA ARG A 286 15.14 -16.73 2.46
C ARG A 286 15.41 -18.02 3.20
#